data_5a5a70d8e20c6f3ab343bbea4e8bb35c
#
_entry.id   5a5a70d8e20c6f3ab343bbea4e8bb35c
#
_cell.length_a   1.000
_cell.length_b   1.000
_cell.length_c   1.000
_cell.angle_alpha   90.00
_cell.angle_beta   90.00
_cell.angle_gamma   90.00
#
_symmetry.space_group_name_H-M   'P 1'
#
loop_
_entity.id
_entity.type
_entity.pdbx_description
1 polymer ?
#
loop_
_entity_poly.entity_id
_entity_poly.type
_entity_poly.pdbx_seq_one_letter_code
_entity_poly.pdbx_strand_id
1 'polypeptide(L)'
;MLEQGATQTDQERGRTFMEAISEKYSPENFPYRRGPGMGVVVVPVVAPQGSPMRDRLNLPSILVLNGSGISRAGDQGEIAAFCAHVIELDLSHNTLQDWREISKIVSNIPNLDFLNLSFNPLARVALGPVCGEAFCGVRRLVLNNTQVSWDMVFTLTRDMPELEELFLCRNKYDSVLAAATPCPTLRLLHITDNSLQDWEEVRKLGSIFPSLDTLVMANNNLASIQDSGVVLEGLFPILRSINLHNSGLNRWEDIEKLNSFPKLEEVRLQGIPLLQTYTNTERRSLMVAQLPSISSLNGSVVSAGEREDAERFFIRYHLDYPEEELPYRYHCLVTKYGKLEPLAEIDLRPRCLALVEVHCEDKVVQVNVRLDQTVAELKKQLKEVVQLPTNHMRVYYIDKDLCCVFGPEEMKYSTRALHSYSIRDGDEILVVPKTK
;
A
#
# COMPACT_ATOMS: atom_id res chain seq x y z
N MET A 1 -8.38 -40.11 50.66
CA MET A 1 -8.94 -38.78 50.76
C MET A 1 -7.82 -37.80 51.16
N LEU A 2 -7.05 -37.33 50.25
CA LEU A 2 -6.07 -36.20 50.40
C LEU A 2 -5.33 -36.04 49.09
N GLU A 3 -6.00 -35.50 48.07
CA GLU A 3 -5.39 -34.98 46.84
C GLU A 3 -6.42 -34.20 46.04
N GLN A 4 -6.84 -33.03 46.51
CA GLN A 4 -7.62 -32.06 45.77
C GLN A 4 -7.54 -30.69 46.45
N GLY A 5 -6.36 -30.14 46.63
CA GLY A 5 -6.17 -28.84 47.30
C GLY A 5 -5.17 -27.88 46.65
N ALA A 6 -4.50 -28.30 45.56
CA ALA A 6 -3.39 -27.53 45.03
C ALA A 6 -3.68 -26.73 43.70
N THR A 7 -4.85 -26.88 43.10
CA THR A 7 -5.12 -26.34 41.76
C THR A 7 -5.99 -25.07 41.71
N GLN A 8 -6.59 -24.63 42.84
CA GLN A 8 -7.45 -23.43 42.84
C GLN A 8 -6.76 -22.15 43.28
N THR A 9 -5.62 -22.21 43.96
CA THR A 9 -4.88 -21.02 44.46
C THR A 9 -3.89 -20.41 43.46
N ASP A 10 -3.42 -21.16 42.46
CA ASP A 10 -2.46 -20.63 41.46
C ASP A 10 -3.13 -19.91 40.29
N GLN A 11 -4.41 -20.25 39.94
CA GLN A 11 -5.14 -19.52 38.92
C GLN A 11 -5.62 -18.14 39.36
N GLU A 12 -5.77 -17.86 40.66
CA GLU A 12 -6.09 -16.53 41.19
C GLU A 12 -4.88 -15.58 41.29
N ARG A 13 -3.65 -16.10 41.27
CA ARG A 13 -2.44 -15.27 41.45
C ARG A 13 -1.99 -14.52 40.23
N GLY A 14 -2.35 -14.90 39.00
CA GLY A 14 -1.88 -14.31 37.74
C GLY A 14 -0.35 -14.46 37.56
N ARG A 15 0.09 -14.47 36.29
CA ARG A 15 1.51 -14.70 35.94
C ARG A 15 2.33 -13.41 36.00
N THR A 16 3.54 -13.51 36.51
CA THR A 16 4.47 -12.37 36.54
C THR A 16 5.33 -12.28 35.26
N PHE A 17 5.88 -11.09 35.03
CA PHE A 17 6.80 -10.84 33.93
C PHE A 17 8.06 -11.71 34.02
N MET A 18 8.66 -11.84 35.22
CA MET A 18 9.85 -12.67 35.40
C MET A 18 9.58 -14.16 35.24
N GLU A 19 8.41 -14.66 35.66
CA GLU A 19 8.02 -16.06 35.41
C GLU A 19 7.91 -16.34 33.90
N ALA A 20 7.35 -15.42 33.13
CA ALA A 20 7.25 -15.54 31.69
C ALA A 20 8.63 -15.51 30.98
N ILE A 21 9.52 -14.64 31.43
CA ILE A 21 10.91 -14.60 30.95
C ILE A 21 11.61 -15.92 31.25
N SER A 22 11.53 -16.39 32.48
CA SER A 22 12.24 -17.59 32.93
C SER A 22 11.81 -18.83 32.14
N GLU A 23 10.52 -18.94 31.82
CA GLU A 23 10.03 -20.06 31.00
C GLU A 23 10.50 -19.94 29.55
N LYS A 24 10.30 -18.75 28.93
CA LYS A 24 10.57 -18.59 27.50
C LYS A 24 12.06 -18.59 27.16
N TYR A 25 12.88 -17.92 27.98
CA TYR A 25 14.30 -17.70 27.72
C TYR A 25 15.21 -18.61 28.56
N SER A 26 14.68 -19.65 29.21
CA SER A 26 15.50 -20.69 29.84
C SER A 26 16.42 -21.34 28.79
N PRO A 27 17.63 -21.77 29.15
CA PRO A 27 18.53 -22.46 28.22
C PRO A 27 17.94 -23.69 27.55
N GLU A 28 16.96 -24.32 28.18
CA GLU A 28 16.25 -25.51 27.69
C GLU A 28 15.28 -25.17 26.55
N ASN A 29 14.58 -24.02 26.66
CA ASN A 29 13.55 -23.58 25.72
C ASN A 29 14.09 -22.61 24.65
N PHE A 30 15.20 -21.94 24.93
CA PHE A 30 15.83 -20.97 24.04
C PHE A 30 17.30 -21.31 23.82
N PRO A 31 17.62 -22.36 23.04
CA PRO A 31 19.02 -22.72 22.76
C PRO A 31 19.63 -21.67 21.83
N TYR A 32 20.55 -20.88 22.36
CA TYR A 32 21.37 -19.96 21.57
C TYR A 32 22.23 -20.75 20.58
N ARG A 33 21.82 -20.89 19.35
CA ARG A 33 22.70 -21.26 18.23
C ARG A 33 23.43 -20.00 17.78
N ARG A 34 24.71 -19.90 18.07
CA ARG A 34 25.61 -18.95 17.42
C ARG A 34 25.66 -19.25 15.93
N GLY A 35 24.84 -18.52 15.14
CA GLY A 35 25.04 -18.43 13.70
C GLY A 35 26.08 -17.36 13.41
N PRO A 36 27.04 -17.57 12.51
CA PRO A 36 27.93 -16.49 12.10
C PRO A 36 27.11 -15.46 11.31
N GLY A 37 26.95 -14.23 11.86
CA GLY A 37 26.41 -13.09 11.12
C GLY A 37 25.19 -12.36 11.67
N MET A 38 24.57 -12.81 12.76
CA MET A 38 23.55 -12.00 13.44
C MET A 38 24.13 -11.44 14.74
N GLY A 39 24.26 -10.12 14.81
CA GLY A 39 24.78 -9.40 15.97
C GLY A 39 23.79 -9.39 17.14
N VAL A 40 23.62 -10.53 17.81
CA VAL A 40 23.02 -10.57 19.15
C VAL A 40 24.11 -10.16 20.12
N VAL A 41 24.03 -8.94 20.66
CA VAL A 41 24.94 -8.49 21.74
C VAL A 41 24.52 -9.20 23.01
N VAL A 42 25.27 -10.22 23.37
CA VAL A 42 25.16 -10.89 24.68
C VAL A 42 25.86 -10.01 25.72
N VAL A 43 25.08 -9.28 26.53
CA VAL A 43 25.63 -8.53 27.68
C VAL A 43 25.65 -9.47 28.86
N PRO A 44 26.81 -9.67 29.52
CA PRO A 44 26.88 -10.47 30.74
C PRO A 44 26.05 -9.79 31.84
N VAL A 45 25.03 -10.49 32.30
CA VAL A 45 24.13 -10.00 33.36
C VAL A 45 24.79 -10.26 34.72
N VAL A 46 24.96 -9.19 35.49
CA VAL A 46 25.37 -9.34 36.90
C VAL A 46 24.14 -9.56 37.75
N ALA A 47 23.79 -10.82 37.97
CA ALA A 47 22.65 -11.17 38.81
C ALA A 47 22.85 -10.83 40.29
N PRO A 48 21.78 -10.46 41.03
CA PRO A 48 21.84 -10.28 42.48
C PRO A 48 22.38 -11.53 43.20
N GLN A 49 23.16 -11.35 44.24
CA GLN A 49 23.65 -12.48 45.04
C GLN A 49 22.43 -13.18 45.71
N GLY A 50 22.27 -14.49 45.43
CA GLY A 50 21.24 -15.31 46.02
C GLY A 50 20.01 -15.59 45.13
N SER A 51 19.91 -15.03 43.92
CA SER A 51 18.84 -15.37 42.98
C SER A 51 19.01 -16.79 42.41
N PRO A 52 17.99 -17.64 42.45
CA PRO A 52 18.04 -18.98 41.84
C PRO A 52 18.19 -18.96 40.31
N MET A 53 18.06 -17.78 39.69
CA MET A 53 18.19 -17.56 38.26
C MET A 53 19.59 -17.15 37.81
N ARG A 54 20.51 -16.93 38.73
CA ARG A 54 21.83 -16.29 38.48
C ARG A 54 22.66 -16.89 37.33
N ASP A 55 22.54 -18.18 37.12
CA ASP A 55 23.37 -18.91 36.15
C ASP A 55 22.61 -19.36 34.89
N ARG A 56 21.34 -18.98 34.74
CA ARG A 56 20.44 -19.58 33.74
C ARG A 56 19.89 -18.66 32.68
N LEU A 57 19.85 -17.34 32.90
CA LEU A 57 19.24 -16.40 31.95
C LEU A 57 20.26 -15.52 31.24
N ASN A 58 20.30 -15.65 29.93
CA ASN A 58 21.04 -14.76 29.05
C ASN A 58 20.03 -14.13 28.07
N LEU A 59 19.55 -12.91 28.35
CA LEU A 59 18.46 -12.30 27.64
C LEU A 59 18.97 -11.47 26.45
N PRO A 60 18.29 -11.51 25.29
CA PRO A 60 18.56 -10.59 24.18
C PRO A 60 18.12 -9.16 24.52
N SER A 61 18.59 -8.19 23.74
CA SER A 61 18.16 -6.79 23.85
C SER A 61 16.72 -6.56 23.38
N ILE A 62 16.15 -7.52 22.66
CA ILE A 62 14.75 -7.52 22.20
C ILE A 62 14.02 -8.66 22.87
N LEU A 63 13.07 -8.35 23.74
CA LEU A 63 12.24 -9.33 24.42
C LEU A 63 10.84 -9.38 23.80
N VAL A 64 10.45 -10.56 23.34
CA VAL A 64 9.11 -10.82 22.80
C VAL A 64 8.37 -11.75 23.76
N LEU A 65 7.40 -11.24 24.49
CA LEU A 65 6.60 -11.96 25.49
C LEU A 65 5.09 -11.90 25.19
N ASN A 66 4.77 -11.85 23.89
CA ASN A 66 3.39 -11.83 23.46
C ASN A 66 2.64 -13.10 23.86
N GLY A 67 1.39 -12.97 24.30
CA GLY A 67 0.53 -14.10 24.64
C GLY A 67 1.05 -14.97 25.81
N SER A 68 1.88 -14.41 26.68
CA SER A 68 2.50 -15.16 27.78
C SER A 68 1.68 -15.22 29.08
N GLY A 69 0.46 -14.64 29.08
CA GLY A 69 -0.44 -14.62 30.24
C GLY A 69 0.00 -13.68 31.38
N ILE A 70 0.86 -12.72 31.07
CA ILE A 70 1.40 -11.78 32.06
C ILE A 70 0.30 -10.83 32.55
N SER A 71 0.15 -10.73 33.86
CA SER A 71 -0.79 -9.80 34.53
C SER A 71 -0.12 -8.88 35.54
N ARG A 72 1.13 -9.17 35.94
CA ARG A 72 1.88 -8.45 36.99
C ARG A 72 3.37 -8.37 36.66
N ALA A 73 4.06 -7.38 37.27
CA ALA A 73 5.49 -7.21 37.12
C ALA A 73 6.29 -8.33 37.80
N GLY A 74 6.01 -8.63 39.06
CA GLY A 74 6.85 -9.49 39.89
C GLY A 74 7.89 -8.70 40.63
N ASP A 75 9.03 -9.31 40.90
CA ASP A 75 10.14 -8.67 41.65
C ASP A 75 10.88 -7.65 40.80
N GLN A 76 10.91 -6.41 41.27
CA GLN A 76 11.54 -5.29 40.54
C GLN A 76 13.08 -5.38 40.54
N GLY A 77 13.67 -5.98 41.61
CA GLY A 77 15.11 -6.17 41.68
C GLY A 77 15.59 -7.18 40.63
N GLU A 78 14.80 -8.24 40.39
CA GLU A 78 15.08 -9.20 39.32
C GLU A 78 14.94 -8.54 37.94
N ILE A 79 13.87 -7.75 37.71
CA ILE A 79 13.70 -7.02 36.45
C ILE A 79 14.90 -6.12 36.19
N ALA A 80 15.32 -5.30 37.16
CA ALA A 80 16.46 -4.41 37.02
C ALA A 80 17.75 -5.18 36.75
N ALA A 81 17.96 -6.31 37.42
CA ALA A 81 19.19 -7.12 37.29
C ALA A 81 19.30 -7.81 35.93
N PHE A 82 18.17 -8.33 35.38
CA PHE A 82 18.20 -9.12 34.15
C PHE A 82 17.84 -8.33 32.88
N CYS A 83 17.05 -7.26 33.00
CA CYS A 83 16.47 -6.57 31.86
C CYS A 83 17.03 -5.16 31.61
N ALA A 84 17.99 -4.67 32.38
CA ALA A 84 18.52 -3.31 32.24
C ALA A 84 19.09 -2.97 30.84
N HIS A 85 19.53 -3.97 30.09
CA HIS A 85 20.07 -3.84 28.72
C HIS A 85 19.02 -3.95 27.62
N VAL A 86 17.76 -4.23 27.97
CA VAL A 86 16.68 -4.42 26.99
C VAL A 86 16.33 -3.08 26.35
N ILE A 87 16.17 -3.10 25.03
CA ILE A 87 15.85 -1.92 24.21
C ILE A 87 14.42 -2.01 23.65
N GLU A 88 13.98 -3.23 23.31
CA GLU A 88 12.65 -3.45 22.77
C GLU A 88 11.91 -4.51 23.60
N LEU A 89 10.65 -4.21 23.95
CA LEU A 89 9.81 -5.08 24.74
C LEU A 89 8.43 -5.24 24.12
N ASP A 90 8.07 -6.46 23.75
CA ASP A 90 6.74 -6.82 23.30
C ASP A 90 5.98 -7.58 24.38
N LEU A 91 4.98 -6.92 24.96
CA LEU A 91 4.03 -7.46 25.95
C LEU A 91 2.61 -7.59 25.38
N SER A 92 2.47 -7.63 24.07
CA SER A 92 1.14 -7.72 23.43
C SER A 92 0.40 -9.03 23.78
N HIS A 93 -0.92 -9.01 23.68
CA HIS A 93 -1.78 -10.17 23.95
C HIS A 93 -1.61 -10.78 25.34
N ASN A 94 -1.34 -9.97 26.35
CA ASN A 94 -1.30 -10.39 27.75
C ASN A 94 -2.58 -9.94 28.49
N THR A 95 -2.57 -10.07 29.81
CA THR A 95 -3.71 -9.72 30.66
C THR A 95 -3.40 -8.55 31.61
N LEU A 96 -2.46 -7.69 31.20
CA LEU A 96 -2.11 -6.47 31.92
C LEU A 96 -3.30 -5.51 31.93
N GLN A 97 -3.74 -5.07 33.11
CA GLN A 97 -4.87 -4.17 33.32
C GLN A 97 -4.48 -2.93 34.10
N ASP A 98 -3.46 -3.02 34.92
CA ASP A 98 -3.02 -1.97 35.84
C ASP A 98 -1.71 -1.33 35.34
N TRP A 99 -1.76 -0.04 35.06
CA TRP A 99 -0.61 0.75 34.65
C TRP A 99 0.50 0.77 35.69
N ARG A 100 0.19 0.55 36.97
CA ARG A 100 1.22 0.42 38.02
C ARG A 100 2.11 -0.80 37.81
N GLU A 101 1.55 -1.91 37.35
CA GLU A 101 2.35 -3.10 37.06
C GLU A 101 3.24 -2.88 35.83
N ILE A 102 2.73 -2.19 34.80
CA ILE A 102 3.52 -1.82 33.61
C ILE A 102 4.63 -0.85 34.01
N SER A 103 4.34 0.16 34.83
CA SER A 103 5.36 1.11 35.32
C SER A 103 6.44 0.44 36.12
N LYS A 104 6.12 -0.56 36.96
CA LYS A 104 7.13 -1.35 37.68
C LYS A 104 8.05 -2.13 36.74
N ILE A 105 7.55 -2.61 35.59
CA ILE A 105 8.39 -3.26 34.58
C ILE A 105 9.29 -2.20 33.93
N VAL A 106 8.69 -1.15 33.36
CA VAL A 106 9.37 -0.18 32.52
C VAL A 106 10.40 0.64 33.29
N SER A 107 10.10 1.06 34.54
CA SER A 107 11.04 1.81 35.38
C SER A 107 12.33 1.05 35.71
N ASN A 108 12.33 -0.27 35.57
CA ASN A 108 13.51 -1.11 35.79
C ASN A 108 14.24 -1.49 34.48
N ILE A 109 13.82 -0.89 33.34
CA ILE A 109 14.44 -1.11 32.01
C ILE A 109 14.84 0.27 31.45
N PRO A 110 15.94 0.87 31.93
CA PRO A 110 16.29 2.27 31.65
C PRO A 110 16.64 2.56 30.18
N ASN A 111 16.94 1.55 29.39
CA ASN A 111 17.30 1.69 27.98
C ASN A 111 16.13 1.36 27.03
N LEU A 112 14.91 1.22 27.56
CA LEU A 112 13.74 0.84 26.77
C LEU A 112 13.37 1.96 25.81
N ASP A 113 13.43 1.68 24.51
CA ASP A 113 13.08 2.56 23.39
C ASP A 113 11.71 2.21 22.77
N PHE A 114 11.42 0.91 22.64
CA PHE A 114 10.18 0.40 22.04
C PHE A 114 9.38 -0.42 23.04
N LEU A 115 8.10 -0.09 23.21
CA LEU A 115 7.16 -0.81 24.05
C LEU A 115 5.86 -1.14 23.31
N ASN A 116 5.54 -2.43 23.19
CA ASN A 116 4.28 -2.90 22.63
C ASN A 116 3.37 -3.48 23.72
N LEU A 117 2.25 -2.80 23.98
CA LEU A 117 1.21 -3.19 24.94
C LEU A 117 -0.11 -3.58 24.26
N SER A 118 -0.12 -3.80 22.95
CA SER A 118 -1.34 -4.08 22.17
C SER A 118 -2.12 -5.27 22.74
N PHE A 119 -3.44 -5.21 22.61
CA PHE A 119 -4.34 -6.30 23.05
C PHE A 119 -4.25 -6.62 24.55
N ASN A 120 -3.91 -5.64 25.40
CA ASN A 120 -4.07 -5.72 26.84
C ASN A 120 -5.29 -4.87 27.26
N PRO A 121 -6.07 -5.28 28.25
CA PRO A 121 -7.29 -4.57 28.68
C PRO A 121 -6.98 -3.35 29.58
N LEU A 122 -6.28 -2.32 29.01
CA LEU A 122 -5.74 -1.18 29.74
C LEU A 122 -6.78 -0.08 30.07
N ALA A 123 -7.96 -0.12 29.48
CA ALA A 123 -9.00 0.87 29.70
C ALA A 123 -9.59 0.89 31.11
N ARG A 124 -9.37 -0.18 31.88
CA ARG A 124 -10.06 -0.40 33.18
C ARG A 124 -9.51 0.42 34.34
N VAL A 125 -8.25 0.78 34.28
CA VAL A 125 -7.57 1.47 35.39
C VAL A 125 -6.92 2.73 34.85
N ALA A 126 -7.24 3.88 35.45
CA ALA A 126 -6.63 5.15 35.06
C ALA A 126 -5.13 5.18 35.36
N LEU A 127 -4.36 5.84 34.51
CA LEU A 127 -2.94 6.10 34.72
C LEU A 127 -2.79 7.08 35.89
N GLY A 128 -2.14 6.63 36.95
CA GLY A 128 -1.84 7.51 38.11
C GLY A 128 -0.67 8.47 37.80
N PRO A 129 -0.56 9.60 38.48
CA PRO A 129 0.43 10.64 38.20
C PRO A 129 1.90 10.14 38.35
N VAL A 130 2.14 9.13 39.15
CA VAL A 130 3.48 8.56 39.38
C VAL A 130 3.90 7.57 38.29
N CYS A 131 2.93 7.08 37.52
CA CYS A 131 3.21 6.06 36.50
C CYS A 131 3.84 6.63 35.23
N GLY A 132 3.57 7.88 34.90
CA GLY A 132 4.01 8.51 33.66
C GLY A 132 5.54 8.65 33.57
N GLU A 133 6.19 8.99 34.66
CA GLU A 133 7.65 9.17 34.71
C GLU A 133 8.43 7.90 34.33
N ALA A 134 7.83 6.72 34.53
CA ALA A 134 8.45 5.45 34.15
C ALA A 134 8.70 5.31 32.64
N PHE A 135 7.93 6.03 31.82
CA PHE A 135 7.95 5.91 30.35
C PHE A 135 8.81 6.98 29.66
N CYS A 136 9.51 7.84 30.43
CA CYS A 136 10.20 9.02 29.89
C CYS A 136 11.22 8.72 28.77
N GLY A 137 11.84 7.55 28.75
CA GLY A 137 12.82 7.13 27.73
C GLY A 137 12.20 6.40 26.53
N VAL A 138 10.90 6.09 26.56
CA VAL A 138 10.26 5.33 25.47
C VAL A 138 9.96 6.26 24.29
N ARG A 139 10.50 5.92 23.12
CA ARG A 139 10.32 6.68 21.88
C ARG A 139 9.20 6.13 21.00
N ARG A 140 8.95 4.82 21.06
CA ARG A 140 7.97 4.13 20.25
C ARG A 140 7.00 3.35 21.12
N LEU A 141 5.72 3.75 21.12
CA LEU A 141 4.68 3.14 21.96
C LEU A 141 3.54 2.59 21.12
N VAL A 142 3.21 1.31 21.34
CA VAL A 142 2.13 0.62 20.62
C VAL A 142 1.02 0.22 21.60
N LEU A 143 -0.16 0.82 21.40
CA LEU A 143 -1.38 0.66 22.22
C LEU A 143 -2.58 0.19 21.37
N ASN A 144 -2.35 -0.63 20.37
CA ASN A 144 -3.41 -1.08 19.49
C ASN A 144 -4.40 -2.00 20.24
N ASN A 145 -5.69 -1.76 20.06
CA ASN A 145 -6.77 -2.55 20.69
C ASN A 145 -6.62 -2.67 22.21
N THR A 146 -6.27 -1.60 22.87
CA THR A 146 -6.20 -1.48 24.34
C THR A 146 -7.40 -0.72 24.92
N GLN A 147 -8.12 0.00 24.08
CA GLN A 147 -9.26 0.85 24.41
C GLN A 147 -8.94 1.94 25.46
N VAL A 148 -7.69 2.42 25.48
CA VAL A 148 -7.27 3.55 26.31
C VAL A 148 -8.02 4.82 25.87
N SER A 149 -8.43 5.65 26.85
CA SER A 149 -9.10 6.92 26.56
C SER A 149 -8.12 7.99 26.07
N TRP A 150 -8.63 9.04 25.42
CA TRP A 150 -7.82 10.19 25.03
C TRP A 150 -7.20 10.92 26.24
N ASP A 151 -7.87 10.98 27.40
CA ASP A 151 -7.29 11.51 28.63
C ASP A 151 -6.02 10.75 29.04
N MET A 152 -6.05 9.43 28.87
CA MET A 152 -4.88 8.60 29.14
C MET A 152 -3.77 8.82 28.11
N VAL A 153 -4.11 8.94 26.82
CA VAL A 153 -3.16 9.29 25.77
C VAL A 153 -2.48 10.63 26.09
N PHE A 154 -3.22 11.65 26.50
CA PHE A 154 -2.67 12.95 26.89
C PHE A 154 -1.76 12.86 28.11
N THR A 155 -2.13 12.08 29.10
CA THR A 155 -1.28 11.87 30.27
C THR A 155 0.05 11.21 29.87
N LEU A 156 0.00 10.18 29.03
CA LEU A 156 1.20 9.51 28.51
C LEU A 156 2.07 10.44 27.68
N THR A 157 1.49 11.15 26.71
CA THR A 157 2.27 12.03 25.81
C THR A 157 2.90 13.22 26.55
N ARG A 158 2.25 13.73 27.60
CA ARG A 158 2.81 14.77 28.45
C ARG A 158 4.03 14.28 29.22
N ASP A 159 3.99 13.04 29.70
CA ASP A 159 5.01 12.47 30.59
C ASP A 159 6.11 11.70 29.79
N MET A 160 6.01 11.67 28.44
CA MET A 160 6.93 11.01 27.52
C MET A 160 7.60 12.02 26.58
N PRO A 161 8.60 12.78 27.02
CA PRO A 161 9.23 13.84 26.23
C PRO A 161 10.01 13.34 25.00
N GLU A 162 10.36 12.06 24.96
CA GLU A 162 11.09 11.44 23.86
C GLU A 162 10.18 10.70 22.86
N LEU A 163 8.84 10.73 23.05
CA LEU A 163 7.92 9.97 22.22
C LEU A 163 7.90 10.50 20.76
N GLU A 164 8.27 9.64 19.82
CA GLU A 164 8.32 9.92 18.38
C GLU A 164 7.24 9.19 17.59
N GLU A 165 6.91 7.94 17.99
CA GLU A 165 5.95 7.11 17.27
C GLU A 165 4.86 6.57 18.20
N LEU A 166 3.60 6.75 17.83
CA LEU A 166 2.44 6.31 18.60
C LEU A 166 1.46 5.53 17.72
N PHE A 167 1.11 4.32 18.17
CA PHE A 167 0.18 3.44 17.48
C PHE A 167 -1.07 3.23 18.32
N LEU A 168 -2.23 3.68 17.81
CA LEU A 168 -3.52 3.69 18.48
C LEU A 168 -4.62 2.98 17.65
N CYS A 169 -4.25 1.97 16.87
CA CYS A 169 -5.20 1.29 16.00
C CYS A 169 -6.24 0.48 16.79
N ARG A 170 -7.47 0.38 16.25
CA ARG A 170 -8.55 -0.45 16.81
C ARG A 170 -8.98 -0.10 18.23
N ASN A 171 -8.89 1.17 18.61
CA ASN A 171 -9.33 1.64 19.93
C ASN A 171 -10.77 2.18 19.96
N LYS A 172 -11.48 2.11 18.80
CA LYS A 172 -12.87 2.55 18.63
C LYS A 172 -13.06 4.07 18.85
N TYR A 173 -12.04 4.87 18.58
CA TYR A 173 -12.16 6.31 18.65
C TYR A 173 -13.13 6.83 17.60
N ASP A 174 -14.16 7.53 18.01
CA ASP A 174 -15.08 8.29 17.18
C ASP A 174 -14.83 9.80 17.28
N SER A 175 -14.10 10.20 18.30
CA SER A 175 -13.75 11.60 18.59
C SER A 175 -12.37 11.70 19.23
N VAL A 176 -11.76 12.87 19.08
CA VAL A 176 -10.48 13.26 19.69
C VAL A 176 -10.75 14.39 20.67
N LEU A 177 -10.23 14.29 21.88
CA LEU A 177 -10.32 15.40 22.83
C LEU A 177 -9.31 16.48 22.44
N ALA A 178 -9.72 17.74 22.57
CA ALA A 178 -8.81 18.86 22.40
C ALA A 178 -7.80 18.89 23.58
N ALA A 179 -6.50 18.89 23.26
CA ALA A 179 -5.46 18.98 24.26
C ALA A 179 -5.15 20.45 24.62
N ALA A 180 -4.91 20.70 25.89
CA ALA A 180 -4.42 21.98 26.33
C ALA A 180 -2.93 22.21 26.01
N THR A 181 -2.16 21.14 25.88
CA THR A 181 -0.71 21.19 25.65
C THR A 181 -0.35 20.30 24.44
N PRO A 182 0.28 20.86 23.40
CA PRO A 182 0.76 20.08 22.26
C PRO A 182 1.90 19.11 22.64
N CYS A 183 2.00 17.99 21.91
CA CYS A 183 3.14 17.08 21.95
C CYS A 183 3.98 17.32 20.67
N PRO A 184 5.04 18.13 20.73
CA PRO A 184 5.80 18.53 19.54
C PRO A 184 6.84 17.48 19.10
N THR A 185 7.04 16.43 19.87
CA THR A 185 8.03 15.39 19.57
C THR A 185 7.49 14.30 18.66
N LEU A 186 6.17 14.09 18.65
CA LEU A 186 5.56 13.01 17.86
C LEU A 186 5.70 13.27 16.37
N ARG A 187 6.29 12.30 15.67
CA ARG A 187 6.54 12.28 14.22
C ARG A 187 5.58 11.38 13.47
N LEU A 188 5.25 10.23 14.05
CA LEU A 188 4.37 9.24 13.45
C LEU A 188 3.17 8.94 14.33
N LEU A 189 1.97 9.09 13.78
CA LEU A 189 0.73 8.64 14.39
C LEU A 189 0.05 7.61 13.50
N HIS A 190 -0.21 6.41 14.06
CA HIS A 190 -0.95 5.35 13.43
C HIS A 190 -2.28 5.13 14.16
N ILE A 191 -3.40 5.52 13.54
CA ILE A 191 -4.75 5.49 14.13
C ILE A 191 -5.76 4.76 13.23
N THR A 192 -5.31 3.72 12.56
CA THR A 192 -6.08 2.88 11.64
C THR A 192 -7.19 2.10 12.36
N ASP A 193 -8.25 1.73 11.64
CA ASP A 193 -9.38 0.95 12.16
C ASP A 193 -10.05 1.60 13.39
N ASN A 194 -10.27 2.90 13.33
CA ASN A 194 -11.10 3.63 14.27
C ASN A 194 -12.38 4.15 13.58
N SER A 195 -13.13 5.03 14.20
CA SER A 195 -14.41 5.52 13.69
C SER A 195 -14.43 7.04 13.49
N LEU A 196 -13.26 7.63 13.17
CA LEU A 196 -13.15 9.06 12.92
C LEU A 196 -13.80 9.42 11.58
N GLN A 197 -14.90 10.17 11.60
CA GLN A 197 -15.68 10.52 10.41
C GLN A 197 -15.59 11.99 10.05
N ASP A 198 -15.41 12.85 11.05
CA ASP A 198 -15.40 14.29 10.89
C ASP A 198 -13.99 14.85 10.77
N TRP A 199 -13.79 15.78 9.83
CA TRP A 199 -12.52 16.47 9.65
C TRP A 199 -12.09 17.26 10.89
N GLU A 200 -13.03 17.73 11.70
CA GLU A 200 -12.74 18.43 12.97
C GLU A 200 -11.87 17.58 13.92
N GLU A 201 -12.07 16.25 13.90
CA GLU A 201 -11.27 15.33 14.71
C GLU A 201 -9.81 15.27 14.21
N VAL A 202 -9.62 15.32 12.88
CA VAL A 202 -8.29 15.39 12.25
C VAL A 202 -7.62 16.76 12.55
N ARG A 203 -8.40 17.84 12.56
CA ARG A 203 -7.92 19.16 12.96
C ARG A 203 -7.37 19.16 14.39
N LYS A 204 -8.05 18.52 15.31
CA LYS A 204 -7.57 18.36 16.70
C LYS A 204 -6.25 17.60 16.73
N LEU A 205 -6.09 16.51 15.92
CA LEU A 205 -4.82 15.79 15.83
C LEU A 205 -3.67 16.69 15.37
N GLY A 206 -3.88 17.55 14.39
CA GLY A 206 -2.87 18.51 13.94
C GLY A 206 -2.47 19.52 15.01
N SER A 207 -3.44 19.97 15.81
CA SER A 207 -3.19 20.89 16.94
C SER A 207 -2.44 20.21 18.08
N ILE A 208 -2.71 18.92 18.34
CA ILE A 208 -2.04 18.13 19.39
C ILE A 208 -0.63 17.75 18.97
N PHE A 209 -0.44 17.37 17.72
CA PHE A 209 0.80 16.81 17.17
C PHE A 209 1.33 17.67 16.00
N PRO A 210 1.80 18.89 16.24
CA PRO A 210 2.18 19.83 15.18
C PRO A 210 3.42 19.41 14.38
N SER A 211 4.17 18.45 14.88
CA SER A 211 5.40 17.93 14.23
C SER A 211 5.20 16.59 13.52
N LEU A 212 3.95 16.21 13.21
CA LEU A 212 3.71 14.99 12.46
C LEU A 212 4.34 15.05 11.05
N ASP A 213 5.16 14.07 10.77
CA ASP A 213 5.73 13.75 9.48
C ASP A 213 4.85 12.71 8.74
N THR A 214 4.34 11.74 9.49
CA THR A 214 3.53 10.63 8.97
C THR A 214 2.23 10.45 9.75
N LEU A 215 1.10 10.50 9.04
CA LEU A 215 -0.23 10.25 9.57
C LEU A 215 -0.88 9.05 8.86
N VAL A 216 -1.12 7.96 9.58
CA VAL A 216 -1.77 6.77 9.06
C VAL A 216 -3.14 6.59 9.72
N MET A 217 -4.20 6.88 8.97
CA MET A 217 -5.58 6.79 9.45
C MET A 217 -6.49 5.99 8.49
N ALA A 218 -5.95 4.93 7.94
CA ALA A 218 -6.68 4.01 7.08
C ALA A 218 -7.91 3.41 7.79
N ASN A 219 -8.93 3.03 7.03
CA ASN A 219 -10.16 2.45 7.57
C ASN A 219 -10.85 3.33 8.62
N ASN A 220 -10.73 4.65 8.49
CA ASN A 220 -11.61 5.61 9.16
C ASN A 220 -12.55 6.18 8.10
N ASN A 221 -13.81 6.30 8.41
CA ASN A 221 -14.82 6.73 7.43
C ASN A 221 -14.89 8.27 7.30
N LEU A 222 -13.73 8.91 7.12
CA LEU A 222 -13.62 10.35 6.93
C LEU A 222 -14.39 10.78 5.67
N ALA A 223 -15.45 11.57 5.86
CA ALA A 223 -16.38 11.88 4.77
C ALA A 223 -15.89 12.98 3.81
N SER A 224 -15.18 13.99 4.34
CA SER A 224 -14.69 15.14 3.56
C SER A 224 -13.60 15.91 4.30
N ILE A 225 -12.85 16.75 3.58
CA ILE A 225 -11.90 17.71 4.13
C ILE A 225 -12.57 19.10 4.10
N GLN A 226 -12.96 19.63 5.26
CA GLN A 226 -13.79 20.84 5.33
C GLN A 226 -12.98 22.14 5.35
N ASP A 227 -11.71 22.10 5.78
CA ASP A 227 -10.89 23.31 5.89
C ASP A 227 -10.49 23.90 4.54
N SER A 228 -10.22 25.21 4.56
CA SER A 228 -9.60 25.92 3.43
C SER A 228 -8.10 25.62 3.33
N GLY A 229 -7.51 25.82 2.15
CA GLY A 229 -6.08 25.60 1.92
C GLY A 229 -5.17 26.32 2.93
N VAL A 230 -5.49 27.55 3.28
CA VAL A 230 -4.71 28.35 4.25
C VAL A 230 -4.70 27.71 5.64
N VAL A 231 -5.82 27.14 6.08
CA VAL A 231 -5.90 26.44 7.38
C VAL A 231 -5.11 25.13 7.34
N LEU A 232 -5.23 24.38 6.25
CA LEU A 232 -4.53 23.11 6.05
C LEU A 232 -3.01 23.28 6.01
N GLU A 233 -2.52 24.35 5.39
CA GLU A 233 -1.10 24.70 5.32
C GLU A 233 -0.47 24.85 6.72
N GLY A 234 -1.21 25.46 7.65
CA GLY A 234 -0.75 25.64 9.04
C GLY A 234 -0.98 24.42 9.94
N LEU A 235 -1.92 23.54 9.57
CA LEU A 235 -2.35 22.44 10.43
C LEU A 235 -1.29 21.32 10.54
N PHE A 236 -0.67 20.95 9.42
CA PHE A 236 0.37 19.94 9.35
C PHE A 236 1.58 20.45 8.52
N PRO A 237 2.39 21.35 9.08
CA PRO A 237 3.39 22.10 8.32
C PRO A 237 4.55 21.24 7.80
N ILE A 238 4.76 20.05 8.36
CA ILE A 238 5.87 19.16 7.97
C ILE A 238 5.41 17.77 7.53
N LEU A 239 4.10 17.54 7.36
CA LEU A 239 3.55 16.24 6.97
C LEU A 239 4.04 15.84 5.59
N ARG A 240 4.72 14.70 5.50
CA ARG A 240 5.25 14.10 4.27
C ARG A 240 4.42 12.94 3.75
N SER A 241 3.85 12.15 4.65
CA SER A 241 3.08 10.97 4.29
C SER A 241 1.71 10.96 4.96
N ILE A 242 0.66 10.79 4.17
CA ILE A 242 -0.70 10.60 4.67
C ILE A 242 -1.33 9.34 4.07
N ASN A 243 -1.92 8.51 4.92
CA ASN A 243 -2.64 7.33 4.48
C ASN A 243 -4.13 7.44 4.85
N LEU A 244 -4.96 7.59 3.83
CA LEU A 244 -6.43 7.68 3.89
C LEU A 244 -7.09 6.49 3.17
N HIS A 245 -6.41 5.34 3.11
CA HIS A 245 -6.95 4.11 2.53
C HIS A 245 -8.30 3.75 3.15
N ASN A 246 -9.28 3.39 2.33
CA ASN A 246 -10.66 3.08 2.76
C ASN A 246 -11.31 4.20 3.61
N SER A 247 -11.04 5.47 3.31
CA SER A 247 -11.80 6.60 3.84
C SER A 247 -13.10 6.81 3.05
N GLY A 248 -14.01 7.65 3.56
CA GLY A 248 -15.28 7.99 2.92
C GLY A 248 -15.21 9.11 1.87
N LEU A 249 -14.00 9.54 1.46
CA LEU A 249 -13.82 10.64 0.50
C LEU A 249 -14.47 10.33 -0.85
N ASN A 250 -15.33 11.22 -1.33
CA ASN A 250 -16.10 11.02 -2.53
C ASN A 250 -16.08 12.18 -3.53
N ARG A 251 -15.28 13.22 -3.30
CA ARG A 251 -15.18 14.42 -4.15
C ARG A 251 -13.74 14.74 -4.50
N TRP A 252 -13.54 15.23 -5.72
CA TRP A 252 -12.23 15.67 -6.20
C TRP A 252 -11.67 16.87 -5.45
N GLU A 253 -12.56 17.76 -4.96
CA GLU A 253 -12.17 18.92 -4.16
C GLU A 253 -11.44 18.52 -2.86
N ASP A 254 -11.82 17.40 -2.26
CA ASP A 254 -11.13 16.88 -1.07
C ASP A 254 -9.72 16.38 -1.40
N ILE A 255 -9.55 15.78 -2.58
CA ILE A 255 -8.23 15.35 -3.06
C ILE A 255 -7.36 16.59 -3.39
N GLU A 256 -7.93 17.59 -4.04
CA GLU A 256 -7.23 18.84 -4.38
C GLU A 256 -6.71 19.55 -3.15
N LYS A 257 -7.47 19.53 -2.05
CA LYS A 257 -7.06 20.13 -0.77
C LYS A 257 -5.80 19.51 -0.17
N LEU A 258 -5.47 18.26 -0.49
CA LEU A 258 -4.22 17.63 -0.05
C LEU A 258 -2.97 18.37 -0.58
N ASN A 259 -3.09 19.10 -1.70
CA ASN A 259 -2.01 19.96 -2.21
C ASN A 259 -1.66 21.12 -1.29
N SER A 260 -2.51 21.44 -0.31
CA SER A 260 -2.26 22.51 0.65
C SER A 260 -1.28 22.10 1.77
N PHE A 261 -0.97 20.82 1.90
CA PHE A 261 0.08 20.40 2.83
C PHE A 261 1.46 20.63 2.22
N PRO A 262 2.28 21.55 2.78
CA PRO A 262 3.45 22.11 2.07
C PRO A 262 4.60 21.12 1.83
N LYS A 263 4.63 20.00 2.57
CA LYS A 263 5.70 18.99 2.48
C LYS A 263 5.21 17.61 2.03
N LEU A 264 3.96 17.49 1.59
CA LEU A 264 3.35 16.20 1.27
C LEU A 264 4.02 15.58 0.04
N GLU A 265 4.55 14.38 0.21
CA GLU A 265 5.30 13.60 -0.78
C GLU A 265 4.65 12.23 -1.07
N GLU A 266 4.01 11.62 -0.06
CA GLU A 266 3.38 10.31 -0.18
C GLU A 266 1.90 10.36 0.22
N VAL A 267 1.05 9.78 -0.64
CA VAL A 267 -0.40 9.69 -0.40
C VAL A 267 -0.90 8.28 -0.71
N ARG A 268 -1.76 7.74 0.18
CA ARG A 268 -2.47 6.48 -0.05
C ARG A 268 -3.97 6.71 0.03
N LEU A 269 -4.67 6.43 -1.08
CA LEU A 269 -6.09 6.73 -1.30
C LEU A 269 -6.84 5.56 -1.96
N GLN A 270 -6.35 4.33 -1.83
CA GLN A 270 -7.06 3.16 -2.34
C GLN A 270 -8.36 2.94 -1.56
N GLY A 271 -9.39 2.42 -2.25
CA GLY A 271 -10.66 2.05 -1.62
C GLY A 271 -11.59 3.20 -1.28
N ILE A 272 -11.29 4.44 -1.67
CA ILE A 272 -12.20 5.58 -1.48
C ILE A 272 -13.38 5.52 -2.48
N PRO A 273 -14.60 5.94 -2.08
CA PRO A 273 -15.79 5.92 -2.93
C PRO A 273 -15.62 6.69 -4.24
N LEU A 274 -14.93 7.84 -4.21
CA LEU A 274 -14.65 8.65 -5.40
C LEU A 274 -14.09 7.83 -6.57
N LEU A 275 -13.24 6.86 -6.31
CA LEU A 275 -12.53 6.13 -7.36
C LEU A 275 -13.26 4.90 -7.89
N GLN A 276 -14.43 4.54 -7.34
CA GLN A 276 -15.12 3.29 -7.70
C GLN A 276 -15.62 3.27 -9.14
N THR A 277 -15.97 4.42 -9.70
CA THR A 277 -16.50 4.55 -11.06
C THR A 277 -15.46 4.54 -12.17
N TYR A 278 -14.17 4.68 -11.82
CA TYR A 278 -13.07 4.77 -12.78
C TYR A 278 -12.37 3.44 -12.96
N THR A 279 -11.77 3.21 -14.13
CA THR A 279 -10.85 2.09 -14.39
C THR A 279 -9.53 2.27 -13.61
N ASN A 280 -8.76 1.21 -13.45
CA ASN A 280 -7.49 1.29 -12.71
C ASN A 280 -6.50 2.30 -13.33
N THR A 281 -6.46 2.38 -14.65
CA THR A 281 -5.59 3.32 -15.37
C THR A 281 -6.05 4.76 -15.16
N GLU A 282 -7.34 5.02 -15.30
CA GLU A 282 -7.93 6.35 -15.06
C GLU A 282 -7.70 6.81 -13.63
N ARG A 283 -7.97 5.94 -12.63
CA ARG A 283 -7.75 6.26 -11.21
C ARG A 283 -6.35 6.79 -10.96
N ARG A 284 -5.34 6.05 -11.44
CA ARG A 284 -3.96 6.42 -11.19
C ARG A 284 -3.57 7.70 -11.94
N SER A 285 -3.93 7.80 -13.22
CA SER A 285 -3.61 8.98 -14.05
C SER A 285 -4.27 10.26 -13.51
N LEU A 286 -5.56 10.21 -13.17
CA LEU A 286 -6.27 11.36 -12.60
C LEU A 286 -5.68 11.79 -11.27
N MET A 287 -5.35 10.84 -10.38
CA MET A 287 -4.75 11.13 -9.08
C MET A 287 -3.35 11.73 -9.20
N VAL A 288 -2.50 11.18 -10.06
CA VAL A 288 -1.14 11.70 -10.30
C VAL A 288 -1.19 13.11 -10.87
N ALA A 289 -2.11 13.38 -11.80
CA ALA A 289 -2.29 14.71 -12.37
C ALA A 289 -2.83 15.72 -11.36
N GLN A 290 -3.74 15.32 -10.48
CA GLN A 290 -4.36 16.16 -9.46
C GLN A 290 -3.41 16.51 -8.31
N LEU A 291 -2.42 15.65 -8.04
CA LEU A 291 -1.45 15.79 -6.93
C LEU A 291 -0.04 16.05 -7.48
N PRO A 292 0.31 17.30 -7.88
CA PRO A 292 1.58 17.59 -8.55
C PRO A 292 2.82 17.42 -7.68
N SER A 293 2.70 17.54 -6.36
CA SER A 293 3.84 17.53 -5.44
C SER A 293 4.26 16.13 -4.99
N ILE A 294 3.38 15.12 -5.11
CA ILE A 294 3.69 13.79 -4.59
C ILE A 294 4.73 13.06 -5.44
N SER A 295 5.60 12.32 -4.77
CA SER A 295 6.59 11.41 -5.39
C SER A 295 6.17 9.94 -5.28
N SER A 296 5.20 9.63 -4.42
CA SER A 296 4.67 8.28 -4.20
C SER A 296 3.15 8.30 -4.08
N LEU A 297 2.49 7.44 -4.85
CA LEU A 297 1.03 7.21 -4.77
C LEU A 297 0.75 5.75 -4.51
N ASN A 298 0.01 5.46 -3.43
CA ASN A 298 -0.39 4.10 -3.06
C ASN A 298 0.80 3.11 -2.91
N GLY A 299 1.94 3.62 -2.43
CA GLY A 299 3.16 2.84 -2.24
C GLY A 299 4.01 2.62 -3.50
N SER A 300 3.64 3.26 -4.62
CA SER A 300 4.40 3.20 -5.86
C SER A 300 4.96 4.56 -6.22
N VAL A 301 6.24 4.62 -6.58
CA VAL A 301 6.91 5.85 -7.02
C VAL A 301 6.26 6.39 -8.29
N VAL A 302 6.07 7.69 -8.36
CA VAL A 302 5.60 8.42 -9.55
C VAL A 302 6.82 8.96 -10.30
N SER A 303 7.13 8.36 -11.45
CA SER A 303 8.23 8.83 -12.28
C SER A 303 7.87 10.14 -13.04
N ALA A 304 8.88 10.84 -13.52
CA ALA A 304 8.67 12.07 -14.33
C ALA A 304 7.89 11.78 -15.62
N GLY A 305 8.19 10.65 -16.29
CA GLY A 305 7.46 10.23 -17.49
C GLY A 305 6.00 9.89 -17.20
N GLU A 306 5.75 9.09 -16.15
CA GLU A 306 4.38 8.78 -15.72
C GLU A 306 3.59 10.05 -15.38
N ARG A 307 4.22 11.02 -14.73
CA ARG A 307 3.57 12.29 -14.40
C ARG A 307 3.20 13.07 -15.66
N GLU A 308 4.10 13.16 -16.63
CA GLU A 308 3.80 13.83 -17.89
C GLU A 308 2.65 13.15 -18.64
N ASP A 309 2.66 11.83 -18.73
CA ASP A 309 1.59 11.05 -19.35
C ASP A 309 0.25 11.24 -18.63
N ALA A 310 0.26 11.22 -17.31
CA ALA A 310 -0.93 11.44 -16.47
C ALA A 310 -1.49 12.86 -16.63
N GLU A 311 -0.65 13.89 -16.66
CA GLU A 311 -1.05 15.26 -16.83
C GLU A 311 -1.62 15.52 -18.26
N ARG A 312 -1.03 14.91 -19.28
CA ARG A 312 -1.57 14.95 -20.65
C ARG A 312 -2.88 14.18 -20.78
N PHE A 313 -2.99 13.02 -20.09
CA PHE A 313 -4.24 12.26 -20.00
C PHE A 313 -5.34 13.10 -19.34
N PHE A 314 -5.04 13.81 -18.25
CA PHE A 314 -5.99 14.66 -17.55
C PHE A 314 -6.61 15.74 -18.43
N ILE A 315 -5.78 16.41 -19.28
CA ILE A 315 -6.28 17.39 -20.25
C ILE A 315 -7.26 16.72 -21.24
N ARG A 316 -6.88 15.55 -21.80
CA ARG A 316 -7.72 14.86 -22.77
C ARG A 316 -9.02 14.31 -22.16
N TYR A 317 -8.94 13.85 -20.92
CA TYR A 317 -10.12 13.36 -20.18
C TYR A 317 -11.19 14.43 -20.03
N HIS A 318 -10.80 15.70 -19.93
CA HIS A 318 -11.73 16.82 -19.74
C HIS A 318 -12.08 17.58 -21.04
N LEU A 319 -11.71 17.09 -22.22
CA LEU A 319 -11.97 17.79 -23.50
C LEU A 319 -13.45 18.01 -23.78
N ASP A 320 -14.30 17.05 -23.41
CA ASP A 320 -15.75 17.08 -23.66
C ASP A 320 -16.55 17.68 -22.49
N TYR A 321 -15.88 18.16 -21.43
CA TYR A 321 -16.54 18.80 -20.30
C TYR A 321 -16.89 20.27 -20.60
N PRO A 322 -18.05 20.77 -20.14
CA PRO A 322 -18.36 22.18 -20.21
C PRO A 322 -17.31 23.03 -19.48
N GLU A 323 -17.03 24.23 -19.99
CA GLU A 323 -16.02 25.12 -19.42
C GLU A 323 -16.26 25.44 -17.92
N GLU A 324 -17.52 25.48 -17.53
CA GLU A 324 -17.97 25.74 -16.15
C GLU A 324 -17.68 24.59 -15.17
N GLU A 325 -17.48 23.37 -15.68
CA GLU A 325 -17.21 22.15 -14.91
C GLU A 325 -15.71 21.78 -14.89
N LEU A 326 -14.88 22.53 -15.63
CA LEU A 326 -13.45 22.26 -15.72
C LEU A 326 -12.74 22.57 -14.38
N PRO A 327 -12.00 21.61 -13.80
CA PRO A 327 -11.28 21.85 -12.56
C PRO A 327 -10.13 22.86 -12.76
N TYR A 328 -9.78 23.59 -11.71
CA TYR A 328 -8.68 24.56 -11.76
C TYR A 328 -7.38 23.93 -12.28
N ARG A 329 -7.13 22.69 -11.91
CA ARG A 329 -5.96 21.92 -12.37
C ARG A 329 -5.88 21.79 -13.89
N TYR A 330 -7.01 21.66 -14.58
CA TYR A 330 -7.08 21.62 -16.04
C TYR A 330 -6.46 22.88 -16.66
N HIS A 331 -6.84 24.05 -16.17
CA HIS A 331 -6.32 25.32 -16.68
C HIS A 331 -4.80 25.46 -16.45
N CYS A 332 -4.31 25.00 -15.27
CA CYS A 332 -2.88 24.96 -15.00
C CYS A 332 -2.13 24.06 -16.01
N LEU A 333 -2.70 22.89 -16.31
CA LEU A 333 -2.09 21.93 -17.23
C LEU A 333 -2.14 22.39 -18.69
N VAL A 334 -3.25 23.02 -19.11
CA VAL A 334 -3.33 23.64 -20.44
C VAL A 334 -2.33 24.79 -20.59
N THR A 335 -2.06 25.56 -19.53
CA THR A 335 -1.01 26.58 -19.54
C THR A 335 0.37 25.95 -19.71
N LYS A 336 0.61 24.77 -19.11
CA LYS A 336 1.88 24.04 -19.17
C LYS A 336 2.13 23.34 -20.50
N TYR A 337 1.11 22.68 -21.07
CA TYR A 337 1.24 21.80 -22.24
C TYR A 337 0.56 22.31 -23.50
N GLY A 338 -0.24 23.36 -23.41
CA GLY A 338 -1.15 23.78 -24.47
C GLY A 338 -2.43 22.95 -24.51
N LYS A 339 -3.35 23.33 -25.40
CA LYS A 339 -4.53 22.50 -25.72
C LYS A 339 -4.07 21.27 -26.48
N LEU A 340 -4.52 20.10 -26.06
CA LEU A 340 -4.17 18.81 -26.66
C LEU A 340 -5.35 18.34 -27.54
N GLU A 341 -5.02 17.77 -28.69
CA GLU A 341 -5.99 17.09 -29.55
C GLU A 341 -6.35 15.70 -28.94
N PRO A 342 -7.56 15.17 -29.24
CA PRO A 342 -7.89 13.80 -28.93
C PRO A 342 -6.85 12.83 -29.49
N LEU A 343 -6.65 11.69 -28.85
CA LEU A 343 -5.80 10.64 -29.41
C LEU A 343 -6.45 10.12 -30.70
N ALA A 344 -5.64 9.93 -31.76
CA ALA A 344 -6.11 9.30 -32.98
C ALA A 344 -6.59 7.86 -32.65
N GLU A 345 -7.79 7.53 -33.08
CA GLU A 345 -8.28 6.14 -33.03
C GLU A 345 -7.50 5.34 -34.09
N ILE A 346 -6.44 4.68 -33.66
CA ILE A 346 -5.72 3.72 -34.49
C ILE A 346 -6.32 2.34 -34.23
N ASP A 347 -7.00 1.79 -35.24
CA ASP A 347 -7.44 0.40 -35.17
C ASP A 347 -6.23 -0.53 -35.33
N LEU A 348 -5.74 -1.05 -34.20
CA LEU A 348 -4.62 -1.97 -34.14
C LEU A 348 -5.05 -3.43 -34.35
N ARG A 349 -6.34 -3.70 -34.60
CA ARG A 349 -6.79 -5.05 -34.92
C ARG A 349 -6.16 -5.50 -36.23
N PRO A 350 -5.62 -6.73 -36.28
CA PRO A 350 -5.10 -7.26 -37.53
C PRO A 350 -6.19 -7.21 -38.61
N ARG A 351 -5.88 -6.70 -39.78
CA ARG A 351 -6.81 -6.74 -40.90
C ARG A 351 -7.15 -8.19 -41.19
N CYS A 352 -8.43 -8.54 -41.19
CA CYS A 352 -8.91 -9.87 -41.45
C CYS A 352 -9.28 -10.11 -42.93
N LEU A 353 -9.45 -9.04 -43.69
CA LEU A 353 -9.87 -9.07 -45.11
C LEU A 353 -8.95 -8.16 -45.92
N ALA A 354 -8.71 -8.56 -47.16
CA ALA A 354 -8.08 -7.74 -48.20
C ALA A 354 -8.86 -7.86 -49.51
N LEU A 355 -9.04 -6.74 -50.20
CA LEU A 355 -9.62 -6.69 -51.53
C LEU A 355 -8.50 -6.79 -52.55
N VAL A 356 -8.40 -7.94 -53.26
CA VAL A 356 -7.35 -8.22 -54.20
C VAL A 356 -7.88 -8.34 -55.64
N GLU A 357 -7.06 -8.01 -56.63
CA GLU A 357 -7.36 -8.22 -58.05
C GLU A 357 -6.89 -9.61 -58.49
N VAL A 358 -7.84 -10.47 -58.86
CA VAL A 358 -7.53 -11.83 -59.35
C VAL A 358 -7.47 -11.81 -60.84
N HIS A 359 -6.32 -12.13 -61.41
CA HIS A 359 -6.02 -12.24 -62.84
C HIS A 359 -5.97 -13.69 -63.25
N CYS A 360 -6.79 -14.04 -64.27
CA CYS A 360 -6.77 -15.36 -64.86
C CYS A 360 -7.01 -15.22 -66.38
N GLU A 361 -5.97 -15.48 -67.18
CA GLU A 361 -5.97 -15.23 -68.65
C GLU A 361 -6.40 -13.77 -68.96
N ASP A 362 -7.47 -13.52 -69.72
CA ASP A 362 -7.96 -12.19 -70.03
C ASP A 362 -9.00 -11.65 -69.03
N LYS A 363 -9.22 -12.37 -67.92
CA LYS A 363 -10.22 -11.97 -66.92
C LYS A 363 -9.52 -11.34 -65.67
N VAL A 364 -10.06 -10.21 -65.22
CA VAL A 364 -9.68 -9.56 -63.98
C VAL A 364 -10.91 -9.38 -63.11
N VAL A 365 -10.88 -9.92 -61.90
CA VAL A 365 -12.03 -9.84 -60.95
C VAL A 365 -11.54 -9.42 -59.58
N GLN A 366 -12.19 -8.48 -58.93
CA GLN A 366 -11.93 -8.10 -57.55
C GLN A 366 -12.57 -9.12 -56.61
N VAL A 367 -11.79 -9.60 -55.64
CA VAL A 367 -12.21 -10.63 -54.69
C VAL A 367 -11.78 -10.24 -53.29
N ASN A 368 -12.70 -10.27 -52.32
CA ASN A 368 -12.37 -10.17 -50.92
C ASN A 368 -11.80 -11.50 -50.41
N VAL A 369 -10.58 -11.48 -49.94
CA VAL A 369 -9.93 -12.64 -49.36
C VAL A 369 -9.75 -12.50 -47.87
N ARG A 370 -10.00 -13.56 -47.12
CA ARG A 370 -9.73 -13.61 -45.68
C ARG A 370 -8.27 -13.85 -45.44
N LEU A 371 -7.59 -13.02 -44.68
CA LEU A 371 -6.15 -13.14 -44.43
C LEU A 371 -5.80 -14.27 -43.45
N ASP A 372 -6.76 -14.74 -42.64
CA ASP A 372 -6.61 -15.88 -41.74
C ASP A 372 -6.78 -17.24 -42.43
N GLN A 373 -7.30 -17.28 -43.66
CA GLN A 373 -7.46 -18.53 -44.43
C GLN A 373 -6.12 -19.05 -44.97
N THR A 374 -6.11 -20.33 -45.30
CA THR A 374 -4.96 -20.99 -45.93
C THR A 374 -4.97 -20.83 -47.45
N VAL A 375 -3.82 -21.08 -48.12
CA VAL A 375 -3.73 -21.10 -49.57
C VAL A 375 -4.67 -22.17 -50.19
N ALA A 376 -4.91 -23.29 -49.48
CA ALA A 376 -5.87 -24.31 -49.93
C ALA A 376 -7.31 -23.79 -49.96
N GLU A 377 -7.70 -23.00 -48.95
CA GLU A 377 -9.03 -22.38 -48.87
C GLU A 377 -9.19 -21.26 -49.90
N LEU A 378 -8.13 -20.44 -50.09
CA LEU A 378 -8.09 -19.49 -51.19
C LEU A 378 -8.31 -20.18 -52.57
N LYS A 379 -7.62 -21.28 -52.88
CA LYS A 379 -7.83 -22.01 -54.12
C LYS A 379 -9.25 -22.55 -54.28
N LYS A 380 -9.94 -22.92 -53.18
CA LYS A 380 -11.36 -23.31 -53.24
C LYS A 380 -12.26 -22.10 -53.54
N GLN A 381 -11.98 -20.93 -52.95
CA GLN A 381 -12.68 -19.70 -53.26
C GLN A 381 -12.49 -19.27 -54.71
N LEU A 382 -11.23 -19.31 -55.21
CA LEU A 382 -10.91 -18.95 -56.59
C LEU A 382 -11.49 -19.91 -57.63
N LYS A 383 -11.74 -21.19 -57.29
CA LYS A 383 -12.37 -22.16 -58.17
C LYS A 383 -13.69 -21.67 -58.72
N GLU A 384 -14.49 -21.00 -57.90
CA GLU A 384 -15.80 -20.49 -58.32
C GLU A 384 -15.68 -19.25 -59.19
N VAL A 385 -14.62 -18.44 -58.98
CA VAL A 385 -14.35 -17.19 -59.71
C VAL A 385 -13.76 -17.43 -61.08
N VAL A 386 -12.73 -18.33 -61.15
CA VAL A 386 -11.98 -18.57 -62.39
C VAL A 386 -12.41 -19.84 -63.14
N GLN A 387 -13.35 -20.63 -62.57
CA GLN A 387 -13.88 -21.87 -63.13
C GLN A 387 -12.84 -22.93 -63.46
N LEU A 388 -11.74 -22.95 -62.71
CA LEU A 388 -10.66 -23.96 -62.82
C LEU A 388 -10.66 -24.87 -61.59
N PRO A 389 -10.45 -26.21 -61.75
CA PRO A 389 -10.27 -27.10 -60.61
C PRO A 389 -9.04 -26.73 -59.79
N THR A 390 -9.12 -26.85 -58.46
CA THR A 390 -8.03 -26.45 -57.52
C THR A 390 -6.67 -27.14 -57.77
N ASN A 391 -6.69 -28.38 -58.33
CA ASN A 391 -5.50 -29.13 -58.68
C ASN A 391 -4.88 -28.71 -60.03
N HIS A 392 -5.63 -27.99 -60.86
CA HIS A 392 -5.17 -27.50 -62.16
C HIS A 392 -4.78 -26.03 -62.17
N MET A 393 -4.68 -25.38 -60.99
CA MET A 393 -4.26 -24.00 -60.91
C MET A 393 -2.93 -23.84 -60.16
N ARG A 394 -2.06 -22.95 -60.64
CA ARG A 394 -0.97 -22.33 -59.86
C ARG A 394 -1.40 -20.95 -59.50
N VAL A 395 -1.13 -20.54 -58.26
CA VAL A 395 -1.51 -19.22 -57.74
C VAL A 395 -0.26 -18.48 -57.34
N TYR A 396 -0.12 -17.25 -57.78
CA TYR A 396 0.97 -16.37 -57.48
C TYR A 396 0.44 -15.10 -56.81
N TYR A 397 1.14 -14.64 -55.81
CA TYR A 397 0.91 -13.35 -55.16
C TYR A 397 1.84 -12.32 -55.80
N ILE A 398 1.31 -11.13 -56.05
CA ILE A 398 2.03 -9.99 -56.58
C ILE A 398 1.74 -8.79 -55.70
N ASP A 399 2.76 -8.32 -54.96
CA ASP A 399 2.72 -7.07 -54.24
C ASP A 399 2.80 -5.94 -55.25
N LYS A 400 1.76 -5.09 -55.30
CA LYS A 400 1.64 -4.03 -56.30
C LYS A 400 2.71 -2.93 -56.16
N ASP A 401 3.16 -2.68 -54.94
CA ASP A 401 4.19 -1.69 -54.64
C ASP A 401 5.59 -2.19 -54.90
N LEU A 402 5.83 -3.50 -54.77
CA LEU A 402 7.14 -4.14 -54.86
C LEU A 402 7.32 -5.08 -56.06
N CYS A 403 6.35 -5.19 -56.95
CA CYS A 403 6.35 -6.09 -58.08
C CYS A 403 7.56 -5.87 -59.04
N CYS A 404 8.05 -4.64 -59.15
CA CYS A 404 9.22 -4.31 -59.96
C CYS A 404 10.53 -4.83 -59.37
N VAL A 405 10.56 -5.20 -58.09
CA VAL A 405 11.76 -5.64 -57.37
C VAL A 405 11.76 -7.17 -57.15
N PHE A 406 10.64 -7.74 -56.72
CA PHE A 406 10.57 -9.13 -56.30
C PHE A 406 9.83 -10.08 -57.28
N GLY A 407 9.02 -9.53 -58.18
CA GLY A 407 8.19 -10.33 -59.08
C GLY A 407 7.13 -11.20 -58.36
N PRO A 408 6.41 -12.08 -59.13
CA PRO A 408 5.35 -12.90 -58.55
C PRO A 408 5.89 -14.00 -57.64
N GLU A 409 5.34 -14.11 -56.40
CA GLU A 409 5.64 -15.21 -55.45
C GLU A 409 4.65 -16.37 -55.63
N GLU A 410 5.15 -17.59 -55.93
CA GLU A 410 4.26 -18.75 -56.06
C GLU A 410 3.76 -19.23 -54.67
N MET A 411 2.44 -19.32 -54.52
CA MET A 411 1.77 -19.78 -53.28
C MET A 411 1.74 -21.34 -53.27
N LYS A 412 2.94 -21.94 -53.11
CA LYS A 412 3.15 -23.41 -53.19
C LYS A 412 2.53 -24.19 -52.06
N TYR A 413 2.63 -23.66 -50.82
CA TYR A 413 2.29 -24.41 -49.60
C TYR A 413 0.85 -24.27 -49.26
N SER A 414 0.08 -25.34 -49.45
CA SER A 414 -1.38 -25.34 -49.26
C SER A 414 -1.84 -25.00 -47.86
N THR A 415 -1.04 -25.30 -46.82
CA THR A 415 -1.33 -25.06 -45.42
C THR A 415 -0.88 -23.68 -44.92
N ARG A 416 -0.11 -22.94 -45.74
CA ARG A 416 0.38 -21.62 -45.36
C ARG A 416 -0.78 -20.61 -45.33
N ALA A 417 -0.92 -19.83 -44.25
CA ALA A 417 -1.95 -18.84 -44.12
C ALA A 417 -1.64 -17.55 -44.90
N LEU A 418 -2.68 -16.88 -45.41
CA LEU A 418 -2.52 -15.72 -46.29
C LEU A 418 -1.87 -14.52 -45.60
N HIS A 419 -2.07 -14.34 -44.28
CA HIS A 419 -1.40 -13.24 -43.54
C HIS A 419 0.11 -13.27 -43.63
N SER A 420 0.73 -14.47 -43.91
CA SER A 420 2.17 -14.61 -44.08
C SER A 420 2.73 -14.07 -45.38
N TYR A 421 1.88 -13.69 -46.32
CA TYR A 421 2.24 -13.04 -47.58
C TYR A 421 2.09 -11.50 -47.49
N SER A 422 1.64 -10.96 -46.37
CA SER A 422 1.42 -9.51 -46.15
C SER A 422 0.49 -8.83 -47.17
N ILE A 423 -0.50 -9.58 -47.66
CA ILE A 423 -1.45 -9.13 -48.67
C ILE A 423 -2.20 -7.85 -48.22
N ARG A 424 -2.26 -6.88 -49.13
CA ARG A 424 -2.94 -5.58 -48.93
C ARG A 424 -4.07 -5.37 -49.94
N ASP A 425 -4.89 -4.38 -49.67
CA ASP A 425 -5.91 -3.93 -50.63
C ASP A 425 -5.26 -3.41 -51.91
N GLY A 426 -5.74 -3.93 -53.06
CA GLY A 426 -5.22 -3.60 -54.37
C GLY A 426 -4.06 -4.45 -54.87
N ASP A 427 -3.58 -5.38 -54.04
CA ASP A 427 -2.59 -6.40 -54.52
C ASP A 427 -3.21 -7.38 -55.50
N GLU A 428 -2.34 -8.07 -56.27
CA GLU A 428 -2.80 -8.94 -57.33
C GLU A 428 -2.55 -10.41 -57.01
N ILE A 429 -3.52 -11.27 -57.39
CA ILE A 429 -3.38 -12.70 -57.35
C ILE A 429 -3.49 -13.23 -58.78
N LEU A 430 -2.38 -13.75 -59.32
CA LEU A 430 -2.34 -14.33 -60.66
C LEU A 430 -2.63 -15.83 -60.59
N VAL A 431 -3.65 -16.27 -61.31
CA VAL A 431 -4.00 -17.70 -61.46
C VAL A 431 -3.62 -18.17 -62.83
N VAL A 432 -2.69 -19.15 -62.89
CA VAL A 432 -2.21 -19.74 -64.13
C VAL A 432 -2.65 -21.21 -64.23
N PRO A 433 -3.30 -21.62 -65.32
CA PRO A 433 -3.63 -23.04 -65.56
C PRO A 433 -2.34 -23.88 -65.62
N LYS A 434 -2.35 -25.07 -65.00
CA LYS A 434 -1.26 -26.04 -65.17
C LYS A 434 -1.38 -26.67 -66.55
N THR A 435 -0.46 -26.39 -67.43
CA THR A 435 -0.28 -27.19 -68.65
C THR A 435 0.16 -28.63 -68.28
N LYS A 436 -0.47 -29.65 -68.89
CA LYS A 436 -0.15 -31.05 -68.68
C LYS A 436 1.29 -31.40 -69.06
#